data_bf67727c2ad0769a9a991eda1e9179a3
#
_entry.id   bf67727c2ad0769a9a991eda1e9179a3
#
_cell.length_a   1.000
_cell.length_b   1.000
_cell.length_c   1.000
_cell.angle_alpha   90.00
_cell.angle_beta   90.00
_cell.angle_gamma   90.00
#
_symmetry.space_group_name_H-M   'P 1'
#
loop_
_entity.id
_entity.type
_entity.pdbx_description
1 polymer ?
#
loop_
_entity_poly.entity_id
_entity_poly.type
_entity_poly.pdbx_seq_one_letter_code
_entity_poly.pdbx_strand_id
1 'polypeptide(L)'
;IAQGLYEGIDLGNTGAEGLITYMRTDSVRIAPEAIDLARKYITKVYGKEFLPAQGKQYSSKKNAQDAHEAIRPTSLQYSPEEIKSYLTTDQYKLYLLIWRRFLASQMNPAIYDTVSCDIITNQNMLLRATGSTLKFSGFLVVYEEKKDVSEKEERQEDEKMLPSLVEGQPLL
;
A
#
# COMPACT_ATOMS: atom_id res chain seq x y z
N ILE A 1 -21.90 2.71 -5.51
CA ILE A 1 -21.12 1.69 -4.76
C ILE A 1 -20.64 2.31 -3.46
N ALA A 2 -19.81 3.38 -3.49
CA ALA A 2 -19.25 4.01 -2.29
C ALA A 2 -20.33 4.50 -1.32
N GLN A 3 -21.41 5.10 -1.82
CA GLN A 3 -22.55 5.56 -1.01
C GLN A 3 -23.19 4.40 -0.24
N GLY A 4 -23.40 3.25 -0.86
CA GLY A 4 -23.93 2.07 -0.17
C GLY A 4 -23.00 1.55 0.94
N LEU A 5 -21.67 1.57 0.71
CA LEU A 5 -20.70 1.21 1.76
C LEU A 5 -20.70 2.20 2.94
N TYR A 6 -21.01 3.46 2.67
CA TYR A 6 -21.11 4.49 3.70
C TYR A 6 -22.45 4.43 4.45
N GLU A 7 -23.58 4.32 3.73
CA GLU A 7 -24.92 4.33 4.31
C GLU A 7 -25.22 3.09 5.16
N GLY A 8 -24.64 1.96 4.79
CA GLY A 8 -24.70 0.72 5.57
C GLY A 8 -24.95 -0.52 4.72
N ILE A 9 -24.29 -1.57 5.12
CA ILE A 9 -24.44 -2.93 4.59
C ILE A 9 -25.00 -3.79 5.71
N ASP A 10 -26.04 -4.55 5.43
CA ASP A 10 -26.57 -5.53 6.39
C ASP A 10 -25.59 -6.69 6.53
N LEU A 11 -24.98 -6.78 7.70
CA LEU A 11 -24.04 -7.86 8.07
C LEU A 11 -24.71 -9.00 8.85
N GLY A 12 -26.02 -9.13 8.72
CA GLY A 12 -26.80 -10.15 9.39
C GLY A 12 -27.03 -9.83 10.86
N ASN A 13 -26.35 -10.55 11.77
CA ASN A 13 -26.60 -10.44 13.21
C ASN A 13 -26.28 -9.07 13.84
N THR A 14 -25.47 -8.24 13.18
CA THR A 14 -25.08 -6.91 13.67
C THR A 14 -25.96 -5.79 13.09
N GLY A 15 -26.83 -6.10 12.12
CA GLY A 15 -27.63 -5.11 11.41
C GLY A 15 -26.84 -4.35 10.34
N ALA A 16 -27.36 -3.18 9.94
CA ALA A 16 -26.73 -2.37 8.91
C ALA A 16 -25.55 -1.55 9.47
N GLU A 17 -24.36 -1.77 8.92
CA GLU A 17 -23.12 -1.13 9.34
C GLU A 17 -22.52 -0.30 8.20
N GLY A 18 -22.24 0.97 8.45
CA GLY A 18 -21.47 1.81 7.53
C GLY A 18 -19.99 1.40 7.54
N LEU A 19 -19.51 0.86 6.44
CA LEU A 19 -18.18 0.25 6.36
C LEU A 19 -17.06 1.23 6.09
N ILE A 20 -17.36 2.41 5.54
CA ILE A 20 -16.37 3.45 5.23
C ILE A 20 -16.80 4.81 5.78
N THR A 21 -15.84 5.70 6.01
CA THR A 21 -16.11 7.10 6.32
C THR A 21 -16.74 7.81 5.11
N TYR A 22 -17.28 9.01 5.32
CA TYR A 22 -17.91 9.78 4.24
C TYR A 22 -16.98 9.96 3.05
N MET A 23 -17.47 9.67 1.86
CA MET A 23 -16.70 9.52 0.61
C MET A 23 -16.22 10.82 -0.03
N ARG A 24 -15.92 11.85 0.75
CA ARG A 24 -15.39 13.10 0.26
C ARG A 24 -13.87 13.04 0.13
N THR A 25 -13.35 13.54 -1.01
CA THR A 25 -11.93 13.37 -1.40
C THR A 25 -11.07 14.61 -1.12
N ASP A 26 -11.60 15.60 -0.38
CA ASP A 26 -10.90 16.85 -0.07
C ASP A 26 -9.98 16.77 1.15
N SER A 27 -10.09 15.71 1.95
CA SER A 27 -9.27 15.50 3.14
C SER A 27 -8.51 14.19 3.10
N VAL A 28 -7.28 14.22 3.61
CA VAL A 28 -6.43 13.05 3.86
C VAL A 28 -6.14 12.88 5.35
N ARG A 29 -6.81 13.65 6.21
CA ARG A 29 -6.66 13.58 7.66
C ARG A 29 -7.26 12.27 8.19
N ILE A 30 -6.57 11.65 9.11
CA ILE A 30 -7.04 10.45 9.82
C ILE A 30 -7.13 10.77 11.30
N ALA A 31 -8.23 10.39 11.95
CA ALA A 31 -8.40 10.57 13.39
C ALA A 31 -7.32 9.77 14.15
N PRO A 32 -6.77 10.32 15.26
CA PRO A 32 -5.74 9.63 16.04
C PRO A 32 -6.17 8.25 16.50
N GLU A 33 -7.42 8.08 16.91
CA GLU A 33 -7.98 6.81 17.37
C GLU A 33 -7.95 5.75 16.26
N ALA A 34 -8.22 6.15 15.02
CA ALA A 34 -8.15 5.25 13.86
C ALA A 34 -6.71 4.84 13.54
N ILE A 35 -5.75 5.76 13.71
CA ILE A 35 -4.33 5.45 13.59
C ILE A 35 -3.92 4.42 14.64
N ASP A 36 -4.32 4.60 15.89
CA ASP A 36 -4.00 3.66 16.97
C ASP A 36 -4.60 2.28 16.76
N LEU A 37 -5.84 2.21 16.26
CA LEU A 37 -6.49 0.94 15.90
C LEU A 37 -5.75 0.26 14.74
N ALA A 38 -5.36 1.02 13.70
CA ALA A 38 -4.58 0.48 12.58
C ALA A 38 -3.23 -0.08 13.05
N ARG A 39 -2.53 0.63 13.93
CA ARG A 39 -1.25 0.19 14.50
C ARG A 39 -1.40 -1.11 15.30
N LYS A 40 -2.43 -1.23 16.13
CA LYS A 40 -2.73 -2.47 16.86
C LYS A 40 -3.01 -3.63 15.91
N TYR A 41 -3.82 -3.39 14.87
CA TYR A 41 -4.15 -4.38 13.86
C TYR A 41 -2.89 -4.83 13.09
N ILE A 42 -2.08 -3.89 12.59
CA ILE A 42 -0.85 -4.18 11.86
C ILE A 42 0.11 -5.01 12.74
N THR A 43 0.29 -4.62 14.02
CA THR A 43 1.14 -5.39 14.94
C THR A 43 0.66 -6.82 15.10
N LYS A 44 -0.65 -7.02 15.21
CA LYS A 44 -1.26 -8.35 15.43
C LYS A 44 -1.15 -9.26 14.21
N VAL A 45 -1.32 -8.70 13.01
CA VAL A 45 -1.46 -9.48 11.76
C VAL A 45 -0.14 -9.60 11.00
N TYR A 46 0.66 -8.54 10.96
CA TYR A 46 1.88 -8.49 10.14
C TYR A 46 3.17 -8.46 10.96
N GLY A 47 3.13 -7.96 12.19
CA GLY A 47 4.30 -7.84 13.06
C GLY A 47 4.68 -6.39 13.33
N LYS A 48 5.46 -6.20 14.40
CA LYS A 48 5.90 -4.88 14.86
C LYS A 48 6.86 -4.20 13.88
N GLU A 49 7.63 -4.97 13.14
CA GLU A 49 8.60 -4.51 12.14
C GLU A 49 7.95 -3.75 10.97
N PHE A 50 6.66 -4.00 10.72
CA PHE A 50 5.89 -3.29 9.70
C PHE A 50 5.43 -1.90 10.15
N LEU A 51 5.61 -1.53 11.41
CA LEU A 51 5.19 -0.24 11.94
C LEU A 51 6.33 0.77 12.01
N PRO A 52 6.12 2.01 11.54
CA PRO A 52 7.01 3.12 11.87
C PRO A 52 6.96 3.42 13.37
N ALA A 53 8.01 4.04 13.90
CA ALA A 53 8.10 4.41 15.32
C ALA A 53 6.89 5.22 15.82
N GLN A 54 6.38 6.10 14.96
CA GLN A 54 5.18 6.89 15.23
C GLN A 54 4.14 6.68 14.14
N GLY A 55 2.84 6.86 14.48
CA GLY A 55 1.74 6.85 13.51
C GLY A 55 1.92 7.95 12.48
N LYS A 56 1.69 7.62 11.21
CA LYS A 56 1.80 8.60 10.13
C LYS A 56 0.59 9.51 10.13
N GLN A 57 0.83 10.81 10.22
CA GLN A 57 -0.18 11.85 10.09
C GLN A 57 -0.07 12.50 8.72
N TYR A 58 -1.22 12.73 8.10
CA TYR A 58 -1.33 13.40 6.81
C TYR A 58 -2.09 14.70 7.00
N SER A 59 -1.56 15.79 6.43
CA SER A 59 -2.19 17.11 6.45
C SER A 59 -2.91 17.36 5.12
N SER A 60 -4.14 17.82 5.21
CA SER A 60 -4.89 18.30 4.03
C SER A 60 -4.32 19.63 3.52
N LYS A 61 -4.53 19.94 2.23
CA LYS A 61 -4.16 21.26 1.68
C LYS A 61 -4.89 22.39 2.42
N LYS A 62 -4.27 23.56 2.51
CA LYS A 62 -4.75 24.74 3.26
C LYS A 62 -6.21 25.16 3.03
N ASN A 63 -6.88 24.68 1.99
CA ASN A 63 -8.27 25.01 1.65
C ASN A 63 -9.26 23.85 1.89
N ALA A 64 -8.82 22.73 2.48
CA ALA A 64 -9.72 21.64 2.85
C ALA A 64 -10.50 22.04 4.10
N GLN A 65 -11.81 21.79 4.11
CA GLN A 65 -12.61 21.95 5.33
C GLN A 65 -12.11 20.94 6.36
N ASP A 66 -11.66 21.41 7.52
CA ASP A 66 -11.09 20.57 8.61
C ASP A 66 -12.09 19.55 9.18
N ALA A 67 -13.36 19.64 8.81
CA ALA A 67 -14.43 18.77 9.29
C ALA A 67 -14.41 17.35 8.70
N HIS A 68 -13.70 17.13 7.56
CA HIS A 68 -13.72 15.84 6.88
C HIS A 68 -12.48 15.00 7.20
N GLU A 69 -12.69 13.68 7.24
CA GLU A 69 -11.63 12.67 7.29
C GLU A 69 -11.34 12.08 5.90
N ALA A 70 -10.17 11.43 5.79
CA ALA A 70 -9.88 10.55 4.66
C ALA A 70 -10.90 9.41 4.55
N ILE A 71 -11.11 8.91 3.34
CA ILE A 71 -11.91 7.70 3.11
C ILE A 71 -11.14 6.50 3.66
N ARG A 72 -11.69 5.87 4.68
CA ARG A 72 -11.10 4.72 5.37
C ARG A 72 -12.17 3.77 5.90
N PRO A 73 -11.84 2.54 6.29
CA PRO A 73 -12.74 1.68 7.03
C PRO A 73 -13.17 2.34 8.35
N THR A 74 -14.43 2.23 8.71
CA THR A 74 -14.95 2.70 10.00
C THR A 74 -14.45 1.84 11.15
N SER A 75 -14.33 0.53 10.90
CA SER A 75 -13.85 -0.46 11.87
C SER A 75 -12.89 -1.44 11.21
N LEU A 76 -11.88 -1.89 11.96
CA LEU A 76 -10.98 -2.98 11.54
C LEU A 76 -11.43 -4.35 12.04
N GLN A 77 -12.64 -4.46 12.58
CA GLN A 77 -13.28 -5.73 12.93
C GLN A 77 -13.92 -6.40 11.72
N TYR A 78 -14.26 -5.63 10.69
CA TYR A 78 -14.90 -6.13 9.47
C TYR A 78 -13.87 -6.26 8.35
N SER A 79 -13.01 -7.27 8.43
CA SER A 79 -12.05 -7.51 7.36
C SER A 79 -12.77 -7.85 6.05
N PRO A 80 -12.24 -7.42 4.88
CA PRO A 80 -12.90 -7.68 3.59
C PRO A 80 -13.19 -9.16 3.34
N GLU A 81 -12.32 -10.04 3.81
CA GLU A 81 -12.47 -11.48 3.65
C GLU A 81 -13.64 -12.02 4.49
N GLU A 82 -13.81 -11.55 5.74
CA GLU A 82 -14.88 -12.00 6.64
C GLU A 82 -16.26 -11.57 6.18
N ILE A 83 -16.37 -10.34 5.62
CA ILE A 83 -17.67 -9.79 5.23
C ILE A 83 -17.96 -9.95 3.71
N LYS A 84 -17.10 -10.67 2.98
CA LYS A 84 -17.21 -10.85 1.53
C LYS A 84 -18.58 -11.35 1.08
N SER A 85 -19.22 -12.24 1.85
CA SER A 85 -20.52 -12.85 1.54
C SER A 85 -21.69 -11.84 1.61
N TYR A 86 -21.52 -10.71 2.30
CA TYR A 86 -22.51 -9.66 2.44
C TYR A 86 -22.37 -8.56 1.39
N LEU A 87 -21.31 -8.59 0.60
CA LEU A 87 -20.97 -7.56 -0.39
C LEU A 87 -21.22 -8.04 -1.81
N THR A 88 -21.69 -7.16 -2.67
CA THR A 88 -21.58 -7.39 -4.10
C THR A 88 -20.13 -7.42 -4.54
N THR A 89 -19.84 -7.98 -5.70
CA THR A 89 -18.48 -8.04 -6.26
C THR A 89 -17.80 -6.68 -6.31
N ASP A 90 -18.53 -5.64 -6.71
CA ASP A 90 -17.97 -4.29 -6.86
C ASP A 90 -17.82 -3.58 -5.50
N GLN A 91 -18.75 -3.81 -4.57
CA GLN A 91 -18.61 -3.34 -3.18
C GLN A 91 -17.38 -3.97 -2.52
N TYR A 92 -17.18 -5.28 -2.69
CA TYR A 92 -16.02 -5.99 -2.16
C TYR A 92 -14.71 -5.44 -2.73
N LYS A 93 -14.62 -5.24 -4.06
CA LYS A 93 -13.41 -4.68 -4.70
C LYS A 93 -13.09 -3.29 -4.16
N LEU A 94 -14.09 -2.42 -4.05
CA LEU A 94 -13.88 -1.06 -3.56
C LEU A 94 -13.51 -1.04 -2.07
N TYR A 95 -14.21 -1.83 -1.25
CA TYR A 95 -13.91 -1.94 0.17
C TYR A 95 -12.51 -2.51 0.42
N LEU A 96 -12.13 -3.56 -0.31
CA LEU A 96 -10.79 -4.15 -0.25
C LEU A 96 -9.69 -3.12 -0.62
N LEU A 97 -9.93 -2.30 -1.66
CA LEU A 97 -8.99 -1.24 -2.05
C LEU A 97 -8.82 -0.20 -0.93
N ILE A 98 -9.94 0.29 -0.38
CA ILE A 98 -9.93 1.27 0.72
C ILE A 98 -9.22 0.71 1.95
N TRP A 99 -9.54 -0.53 2.33
CA TRP A 99 -8.94 -1.25 3.44
C TRP A 99 -7.42 -1.36 3.30
N ARG A 100 -6.96 -1.91 2.18
CA ARG A 100 -5.54 -2.10 1.90
C ARG A 100 -4.79 -0.77 1.89
N ARG A 101 -5.34 0.24 1.23
CA ARG A 101 -4.72 1.57 1.14
C ARG A 101 -4.62 2.25 2.51
N PHE A 102 -5.65 2.11 3.34
CA PHE A 102 -5.63 2.62 4.71
C PHE A 102 -4.53 1.96 5.54
N LEU A 103 -4.46 0.63 5.58
CA LEU A 103 -3.41 -0.08 6.31
C LEU A 103 -2.02 0.27 5.78
N ALA A 104 -1.82 0.22 4.47
CA ALA A 104 -0.55 0.56 3.81
C ALA A 104 -0.07 1.98 4.18
N SER A 105 -1.01 2.93 4.32
CA SER A 105 -0.69 4.30 4.73
C SER A 105 -0.02 4.39 6.11
N GLN A 106 -0.26 3.43 6.98
CA GLN A 106 0.27 3.37 8.35
C GLN A 106 1.46 2.42 8.51
N MET A 107 1.92 1.76 7.44
CA MET A 107 3.02 0.80 7.46
C MET A 107 4.37 1.42 7.06
N ASN A 108 5.45 0.72 7.39
CA ASN A 108 6.79 1.05 6.93
C ASN A 108 6.89 0.93 5.40
N PRO A 109 7.75 1.72 4.74
CA PRO A 109 8.02 1.57 3.32
C PRO A 109 8.70 0.22 3.01
N ALA A 110 8.59 -0.21 1.77
CA ALA A 110 9.43 -1.28 1.23
C ALA A 110 10.89 -0.82 1.15
N ILE A 111 11.80 -1.74 1.36
CA ILE A 111 13.26 -1.49 1.27
C ILE A 111 13.81 -2.40 0.17
N TYR A 112 14.56 -1.80 -0.74
CA TYR A 112 15.26 -2.48 -1.82
C TYR A 112 16.76 -2.28 -1.67
N ASP A 113 17.52 -3.35 -1.85
CA ASP A 113 18.96 -3.28 -2.11
C ASP A 113 19.15 -3.09 -3.62
N THR A 114 19.79 -2.00 -4.01
CA THR A 114 20.01 -1.64 -5.42
C THR A 114 21.48 -1.72 -5.76
N VAL A 115 21.78 -2.34 -6.89
CA VAL A 115 23.15 -2.43 -7.44
C VAL A 115 23.15 -1.75 -8.81
N SER A 116 24.16 -0.91 -9.07
CA SER A 116 24.41 -0.32 -10.38
C SER A 116 25.83 -0.65 -10.80
N CYS A 117 25.98 -1.10 -12.04
CA CYS A 117 27.28 -1.41 -12.65
C CYS A 117 27.47 -0.56 -13.90
N ASP A 118 28.59 0.14 -13.98
CA ASP A 118 29.02 0.87 -15.17
C ASP A 118 29.99 -0.02 -15.97
N ILE A 119 29.68 -0.25 -17.22
CA ILE A 119 30.42 -1.10 -18.13
C ILE A 119 31.04 -0.22 -19.23
N ILE A 120 32.35 -0.20 -19.31
CA ILE A 120 33.08 0.55 -20.35
C ILE A 120 33.47 -0.43 -21.47
N THR A 121 33.01 -0.13 -22.69
CA THR A 121 33.36 -0.93 -23.85
C THR A 121 34.77 -0.58 -24.36
N ASN A 122 35.34 -1.42 -25.21
CA ASN A 122 36.62 -1.16 -25.89
C ASN A 122 36.56 0.07 -26.82
N GLN A 123 35.39 0.57 -27.16
CA GLN A 123 35.13 1.81 -27.91
C GLN A 123 34.87 3.02 -27.02
N ASN A 124 35.17 2.92 -25.72
CA ASN A 124 34.89 3.95 -24.72
C ASN A 124 33.41 4.37 -24.59
N MET A 125 32.48 3.49 -24.94
CA MET A 125 31.06 3.70 -24.64
C MET A 125 30.76 3.25 -23.22
N LEU A 126 29.97 4.05 -22.51
CA LEU A 126 29.50 3.74 -21.17
C LEU A 126 28.10 3.14 -21.24
N LEU A 127 27.97 1.92 -20.76
CA LEU A 127 26.69 1.24 -20.53
C LEU A 127 26.45 1.15 -19.03
N ARG A 128 25.20 1.22 -18.60
CA ARG A 128 24.82 1.03 -17.19
C ARG A 128 23.80 -0.07 -17.08
N ALA A 129 24.08 -1.03 -16.20
CA ALA A 129 23.14 -2.05 -15.76
C ALA A 129 22.74 -1.76 -14.31
N THR A 130 21.43 -1.86 -14.01
CA THR A 130 20.89 -1.68 -12.67
C THR A 130 20.05 -2.90 -12.31
N GLY A 131 20.18 -3.36 -11.08
CA GLY A 131 19.32 -4.40 -10.49
C GLY A 131 18.87 -4.00 -9.11
N SER A 132 17.72 -4.50 -8.68
CA SER A 132 17.22 -4.31 -7.32
C SER A 132 16.65 -5.61 -6.78
N THR A 133 16.80 -5.82 -5.48
CA THR A 133 16.26 -6.96 -4.75
C THR A 133 15.45 -6.47 -3.58
N LEU A 134 14.22 -6.95 -3.45
CA LEU A 134 13.35 -6.61 -2.32
C LEU A 134 13.93 -7.22 -1.03
N LYS A 135 14.38 -6.35 -0.10
CA LYS A 135 14.93 -6.73 1.20
C LYS A 135 13.87 -6.80 2.28
N PHE A 136 12.93 -5.88 2.24
CA PHE A 136 11.81 -5.82 3.17
C PHE A 136 10.57 -5.32 2.44
N SER A 137 9.48 -6.10 2.52
CA SER A 137 8.25 -5.81 1.75
C SER A 137 7.50 -4.58 2.25
N GLY A 138 7.61 -4.23 3.55
CA GLY A 138 6.89 -3.09 4.09
C GLY A 138 5.40 -3.13 3.73
N PHE A 139 4.84 -2.00 3.31
CA PHE A 139 3.43 -1.89 2.94
C PHE A 139 3.02 -2.74 1.73
N LEU A 140 3.95 -3.22 0.90
CA LEU A 140 3.65 -4.06 -0.26
C LEU A 140 2.98 -5.39 0.12
N VAL A 141 3.17 -5.87 1.35
CA VAL A 141 2.50 -7.08 1.84
C VAL A 141 0.96 -6.92 1.86
N VAL A 142 0.46 -5.69 1.94
CA VAL A 142 -0.98 -5.38 1.99
C VAL A 142 -1.47 -4.77 0.69
N TYR A 143 -0.70 -3.87 0.11
CA TYR A 143 -1.11 -3.04 -1.00
C TYR A 143 -0.04 -2.99 -2.08
N GLU A 144 -0.35 -3.62 -3.19
CA GLU A 144 0.41 -3.50 -4.42
C GLU A 144 -0.48 -2.81 -5.45
N GLU A 145 -0.02 -1.68 -5.97
CA GLU A 145 -0.74 -0.97 -7.02
C GLU A 145 -0.70 -1.82 -8.30
N LYS A 146 -1.87 -2.24 -8.79
CA LYS A 146 -1.95 -2.93 -10.08
C LYS A 146 -1.63 -1.90 -11.16
N LYS A 147 -0.41 -1.93 -11.63
CA LYS A 147 -0.03 -1.23 -12.84
C LYS A 147 -0.59 -1.95 -14.07
N ASP A 148 -0.86 -1.24 -15.15
CA ASP A 148 -1.25 -1.83 -16.42
C ASP A 148 -0.23 -2.88 -16.89
N VAL A 149 -0.66 -3.80 -17.75
CA VAL A 149 0.14 -5.00 -18.15
C VAL A 149 1.53 -4.63 -18.67
N SER A 150 1.70 -3.44 -19.29
CA SER A 150 2.99 -2.89 -19.75
C SER A 150 3.98 -2.60 -18.60
N GLU A 151 3.47 -2.19 -17.42
CA GLU A 151 4.31 -1.88 -16.26
C GLU A 151 4.65 -3.11 -15.41
N LYS A 152 3.95 -4.25 -15.62
CA LYS A 152 4.34 -5.53 -15.02
C LYS A 152 5.59 -6.11 -15.63
N GLU A 153 5.79 -5.89 -16.93
CA GLU A 153 7.00 -6.32 -17.63
C GLU A 153 8.21 -5.52 -17.15
N GLU A 154 8.06 -4.20 -16.92
CA GLU A 154 9.11 -3.35 -16.34
C GLU A 154 9.50 -3.76 -14.92
N ARG A 155 8.53 -4.14 -14.05
CA ARG A 155 8.85 -4.61 -12.68
C ARG A 155 9.55 -5.96 -12.66
N GLN A 156 9.24 -6.87 -13.58
CA GLN A 156 10.00 -8.11 -13.74
C GLN A 156 11.41 -7.84 -14.27
N GLU A 157 11.63 -6.71 -14.95
CA GLU A 157 12.97 -6.24 -15.32
C GLU A 157 13.70 -5.60 -14.13
N ASP A 158 12.99 -4.85 -13.26
CA ASP A 158 13.56 -4.23 -12.05
C ASP A 158 13.95 -5.25 -10.96
N GLU A 159 13.36 -6.44 -10.94
CA GLU A 159 13.75 -7.55 -10.05
C GLU A 159 14.89 -8.41 -10.61
N LYS A 160 15.49 -8.06 -11.76
CA LYS A 160 16.65 -8.78 -12.26
C LYS A 160 17.84 -8.58 -11.33
N MET A 161 18.19 -9.64 -10.63
CA MET A 161 19.44 -9.71 -9.90
C MET A 161 20.59 -9.65 -10.91
N LEU A 162 21.45 -8.65 -10.76
CA LEU A 162 22.72 -8.67 -11.45
C LEU A 162 23.58 -9.84 -10.90
N PRO A 163 24.37 -10.50 -11.74
CA PRO A 163 25.31 -11.48 -11.26
C PRO A 163 26.32 -10.81 -10.32
N SER A 164 27.04 -11.61 -9.53
CA SER A 164 28.14 -11.09 -8.73
C SER A 164 29.19 -10.51 -9.65
N LEU A 165 29.44 -9.22 -9.55
CA LEU A 165 30.38 -8.46 -10.37
C LEU A 165 31.53 -7.96 -9.50
N VAL A 166 32.73 -7.91 -10.07
CA VAL A 166 33.94 -7.37 -9.44
C VAL A 166 34.43 -6.21 -10.28
N GLU A 167 34.91 -5.14 -9.64
CA GLU A 167 35.48 -3.98 -10.33
C GLU A 167 36.65 -4.39 -11.21
N GLY A 168 36.66 -3.92 -12.45
CA GLY A 168 37.66 -4.25 -13.45
C GLY A 168 37.52 -5.65 -14.08
N GLN A 169 36.44 -6.38 -13.79
CA GLN A 169 36.18 -7.68 -14.41
C GLN A 169 35.90 -7.52 -15.92
N PRO A 170 36.59 -8.26 -16.81
CA PRO A 170 36.24 -8.30 -18.22
C PRO A 170 34.90 -9.02 -18.40
N LEU A 171 34.02 -8.44 -19.21
CA LEU A 171 32.75 -9.04 -19.62
C LEU A 171 32.94 -9.59 -21.04
N LEU A 172 32.71 -10.90 -21.19
CA LEU A 172 32.80 -11.62 -22.47
C LEU A 172 31.49 -11.53 -23.24
#